data_4ad456061234ea0b03548c9c51e63c36
#
_entry.id   4ad456061234ea0b03548c9c51e63c36
#
_cell.length_a   1.000
_cell.length_b   1.000
_cell.length_c   1.000
_cell.angle_alpha   90.00
_cell.angle_beta   90.00
_cell.angle_gamma   90.00
#
_symmetry.space_group_name_H-M   'P 1'
#
loop_
_entity.id
_entity.type
_entity.pdbx_description
1 polymer ?
#
loop_
_entity_poly.entity_id
_entity_poly.type
_entity_poly.pdbx_seq_one_letter_code
_entity_poly.pdbx_strand_id
1 'polypeptide(L)'
;MKLAETYGLKSTGIVVNQNAASTHYLSFRYVLPGEPVRYFDVTIGIDQTEIVFTNPATVAELTAEVAKVWKVLFETAQPIIASNYCEATLHCKTEGSTKDFLSKLVNIQLNAPGLQKGFSLSAEAADGIARIGLEVSNSVPDGLYVAFVHVSTGSVRDIVSFEKVFDASLTAYRRLQSLAHIELMEPT
;
A
#
# COMPACT_ATOMS: atom_id res chain seq x y z
N MET A 1 -18.09 -10.67 17.26
CA MET A 1 -17.21 -9.59 16.70
C MET A 1 -17.21 -9.73 15.20
N LYS A 2 -17.93 -8.86 14.47
CA LYS A 2 -18.24 -9.01 13.03
C LYS A 2 -17.02 -9.27 12.11
N LEU A 3 -15.88 -8.60 12.35
CA LEU A 3 -14.67 -8.85 11.55
C LEU A 3 -14.16 -10.30 11.70
N ALA A 4 -14.14 -10.83 12.91
CA ALA A 4 -13.73 -12.22 13.14
C ALA A 4 -14.65 -13.21 12.42
N GLU A 5 -15.95 -12.96 12.44
CA GLU A 5 -16.95 -13.78 11.73
C GLU A 5 -16.76 -13.67 10.21
N THR A 6 -16.53 -12.47 9.68
CA THR A 6 -16.33 -12.22 8.25
C THR A 6 -15.14 -13.00 7.68
N TYR A 7 -14.07 -13.14 8.49
CA TYR A 7 -12.85 -13.86 8.08
C TYR A 7 -12.75 -15.27 8.67
N GLY A 8 -13.78 -15.75 9.36
CA GLY A 8 -13.76 -17.09 9.99
C GLY A 8 -12.63 -17.27 11.00
N LEU A 9 -12.19 -16.19 11.65
CA LEU A 9 -11.05 -16.20 12.57
C LEU A 9 -11.44 -16.87 13.88
N LYS A 10 -10.60 -17.80 14.34
CA LYS A 10 -10.68 -18.32 15.71
C LYS A 10 -10.15 -17.27 16.67
N SER A 11 -10.63 -17.28 17.90
CA SER A 11 -10.20 -16.33 18.97
C SER A 11 -8.67 -16.31 19.19
N THR A 12 -7.99 -17.42 18.90
CA THR A 12 -6.52 -17.53 18.99
C THR A 12 -5.75 -16.77 17.90
N GLY A 13 -6.41 -16.38 16.82
CA GLY A 13 -5.80 -15.57 15.74
C GLY A 13 -6.01 -14.07 15.89
N ILE A 14 -6.66 -13.64 16.98
CA ILE A 14 -6.97 -12.24 17.23
C ILE A 14 -6.21 -11.80 18.47
N VAL A 15 -5.38 -10.77 18.30
CA VAL A 15 -4.70 -10.13 19.42
C VAL A 15 -5.51 -8.92 19.85
N VAL A 16 -6.02 -8.97 21.08
CA VAL A 16 -6.69 -7.82 21.73
C VAL A 16 -5.70 -7.25 22.73
N ASN A 17 -5.21 -6.06 22.47
CA ASN A 17 -4.33 -5.37 23.40
C ASN A 17 -5.17 -4.54 24.38
N GLN A 18 -5.15 -4.95 25.65
CA GLN A 18 -5.88 -4.28 26.73
C GLN A 18 -5.03 -3.29 27.53
N ASN A 19 -3.77 -3.09 27.11
CA ASN A 19 -2.88 -2.18 27.80
C ASN A 19 -3.29 -0.72 27.51
N ALA A 20 -3.60 0.05 28.54
CA ALA A 20 -4.00 1.47 28.43
C ALA A 20 -2.92 2.36 27.77
N ALA A 21 -1.66 1.91 27.69
CA ALA A 21 -0.57 2.59 27.00
C ALA A 21 -0.50 2.25 25.48
N SER A 22 -1.31 1.29 24.99
CA SER A 22 -1.30 0.89 23.60
C SER A 22 -2.35 1.66 22.81
N THR A 23 -1.93 2.21 21.68
CA THR A 23 -2.83 2.83 20.70
C THR A 23 -3.53 1.80 19.81
N HIS A 24 -3.13 0.53 19.89
CA HIS A 24 -3.69 -0.57 19.07
C HIS A 24 -4.56 -1.48 19.94
N TYR A 25 -5.82 -1.63 19.57
CA TYR A 25 -6.79 -2.44 20.33
C TYR A 25 -7.00 -3.82 19.77
N LEU A 26 -6.92 -3.94 18.44
CA LEU A 26 -7.21 -5.18 17.74
C LEU A 26 -6.25 -5.34 16.59
N SER A 27 -5.61 -6.49 16.50
CA SER A 27 -4.87 -6.88 15.30
C SER A 27 -5.15 -8.35 14.96
N PHE A 28 -5.17 -8.66 13.68
CA PHE A 28 -5.22 -10.03 13.20
C PHE A 28 -4.53 -10.16 11.85
N ARG A 29 -4.07 -11.37 11.56
CA ARG A 29 -3.55 -11.78 10.26
C ARG A 29 -4.45 -12.85 9.67
N TYR A 30 -4.84 -12.65 8.45
CA TYR A 30 -5.55 -13.65 7.65
C TYR A 30 -4.64 -14.12 6.50
N VAL A 31 -4.29 -15.42 6.50
CA VAL A 31 -3.45 -16.02 5.48
C VAL A 31 -4.33 -16.53 4.36
N LEU A 32 -4.05 -16.10 3.15
CA LEU A 32 -4.73 -16.54 1.94
C LEU A 32 -4.02 -17.77 1.36
N PRO A 33 -4.75 -18.68 0.71
CA PRO A 33 -4.13 -19.82 0.02
C PRO A 33 -3.32 -19.35 -1.19
N GLY A 34 -2.25 -20.06 -1.49
CA GLY A 34 -1.43 -19.86 -2.71
C GLY A 34 0.06 -19.61 -2.43
N GLU A 35 0.81 -19.63 -3.49
CA GLU A 35 2.24 -19.26 -3.55
C GLU A 35 2.42 -18.06 -4.49
N PRO A 36 3.24 -17.07 -4.16
CA PRO A 36 3.97 -16.87 -2.89
C PRO A 36 3.04 -16.68 -1.70
N VAL A 37 3.57 -16.79 -0.48
CA VAL A 37 2.79 -16.60 0.75
C VAL A 37 2.08 -15.24 0.69
N ARG A 38 0.77 -15.28 0.88
CA ARG A 38 -0.13 -14.14 0.80
C ARG A 38 -0.83 -13.95 2.13
N TYR A 39 -0.84 -12.75 2.62
CA TYR A 39 -1.54 -12.46 3.88
C TYR A 39 -2.09 -11.03 3.91
N PHE A 40 -3.07 -10.87 4.77
CA PHE A 40 -3.79 -9.64 4.99
C PHE A 40 -3.78 -9.33 6.49
N ASP A 41 -3.09 -8.26 6.84
CA ASP A 41 -2.99 -7.79 8.23
C ASP A 41 -3.93 -6.60 8.43
N VAL A 42 -4.66 -6.62 9.52
CA VAL A 42 -5.49 -5.50 9.95
C VAL A 42 -5.12 -5.13 11.38
N THR A 43 -4.83 -3.86 11.58
CA THR A 43 -4.59 -3.29 12.90
C THR A 43 -5.53 -2.10 13.10
N ILE A 44 -6.34 -2.15 14.14
CA ILE A 44 -7.31 -1.12 14.49
C ILE A 44 -6.88 -0.48 15.80
N GLY A 45 -6.62 0.82 15.75
CA GLY A 45 -6.32 1.66 16.90
C GLY A 45 -7.42 2.67 17.20
N ILE A 46 -7.17 3.58 18.15
CA ILE A 46 -8.08 4.71 18.45
C ILE A 46 -8.12 5.71 17.32
N ASP A 47 -6.94 6.06 16.84
CA ASP A 47 -6.65 7.19 15.95
C ASP A 47 -6.30 6.76 14.53
N GLN A 48 -6.05 5.46 14.34
CA GLN A 48 -5.72 4.93 13.01
C GLN A 48 -6.20 3.49 12.81
N THR A 49 -6.47 3.15 11.56
CA THR A 49 -6.62 1.78 11.10
C THR A 49 -5.60 1.54 10.00
N GLU A 50 -4.82 0.47 10.14
CA GLU A 50 -3.85 0.04 9.17
C GLU A 50 -4.30 -1.27 8.53
N ILE A 51 -4.23 -1.34 7.23
CA ILE A 51 -4.54 -2.52 6.44
C ILE A 51 -3.35 -2.77 5.52
N VAL A 52 -2.68 -3.91 5.68
CA VAL A 52 -1.54 -4.31 4.86
C VAL A 52 -1.88 -5.58 4.13
N PHE A 53 -1.78 -5.56 2.81
CA PHE A 53 -1.95 -6.75 1.99
C PHE A 53 -0.62 -7.10 1.32
N THR A 54 -0.09 -8.27 1.65
CA THR A 54 1.16 -8.77 1.08
C THR A 54 0.86 -9.74 -0.05
N ASN A 55 1.48 -9.49 -1.21
CA ASN A 55 1.35 -10.27 -2.43
C ASN A 55 -0.10 -10.45 -2.91
N PRO A 56 -0.90 -9.38 -3.11
CA PRO A 56 -2.21 -9.51 -3.74
C PRO A 56 -2.06 -10.09 -5.15
N ALA A 57 -2.92 -11.02 -5.55
CA ALA A 57 -2.87 -11.57 -6.90
C ALA A 57 -3.30 -10.53 -7.94
N THR A 58 -4.24 -9.68 -7.59
CA THR A 58 -4.73 -8.61 -8.47
C THR A 58 -5.11 -7.37 -7.66
N VAL A 59 -5.18 -6.22 -8.34
CA VAL A 59 -5.72 -4.98 -7.74
C VAL A 59 -7.18 -5.17 -7.32
N ALA A 60 -7.97 -5.93 -8.09
CA ALA A 60 -9.36 -6.19 -7.76
C ALA A 60 -9.50 -6.99 -6.45
N GLU A 61 -8.64 -7.98 -6.21
CA GLU A 61 -8.60 -8.69 -4.94
C GLU A 61 -8.24 -7.78 -3.77
N LEU A 62 -7.19 -6.96 -3.92
CA LEU A 62 -6.80 -5.97 -2.93
C LEU A 62 -7.98 -5.05 -2.59
N THR A 63 -8.64 -4.47 -3.61
CA THR A 63 -9.78 -3.58 -3.43
C THR A 63 -10.93 -4.27 -2.69
N ALA A 64 -11.25 -5.50 -3.06
CA ALA A 64 -12.33 -6.25 -2.45
C ALA A 64 -12.07 -6.56 -0.97
N GLU A 65 -10.85 -6.97 -0.61
CA GLU A 65 -10.50 -7.27 0.78
C GLU A 65 -10.47 -6.00 1.65
N VAL A 66 -9.89 -4.92 1.14
CA VAL A 66 -9.90 -3.63 1.84
C VAL A 66 -11.33 -3.13 2.06
N ALA A 67 -12.18 -3.21 1.03
CA ALA A 67 -13.59 -2.81 1.13
C ALA A 67 -14.38 -3.64 2.16
N LYS A 68 -14.12 -4.94 2.30
CA LYS A 68 -14.74 -5.78 3.34
C LYS A 68 -14.46 -5.26 4.75
N VAL A 69 -13.19 -4.91 5.04
CA VAL A 69 -12.81 -4.38 6.36
C VAL A 69 -13.53 -3.05 6.61
N TRP A 70 -13.45 -2.12 5.67
CA TRP A 70 -14.06 -0.80 5.82
C TRP A 70 -15.57 -0.89 5.94
N LYS A 71 -16.24 -1.75 5.19
CA LYS A 71 -17.68 -1.97 5.31
C LYS A 71 -18.06 -2.37 6.75
N VAL A 72 -17.35 -3.34 7.33
CA VAL A 72 -17.61 -3.75 8.71
C VAL A 72 -17.33 -2.63 9.71
N LEU A 73 -16.26 -1.84 9.52
CA LEU A 73 -15.93 -0.72 10.38
C LEU A 73 -16.99 0.38 10.31
N PHE A 74 -17.45 0.77 9.12
CA PHE A 74 -18.52 1.77 8.97
C PHE A 74 -19.85 1.30 9.56
N GLU A 75 -20.19 0.02 9.40
CA GLU A 75 -21.41 -0.54 9.99
C GLU A 75 -21.37 -0.64 11.52
N THR A 76 -20.19 -0.82 12.12
CA THR A 76 -20.07 -1.11 13.56
C THR A 76 -19.56 0.04 14.39
N ALA A 77 -18.65 0.84 13.88
CA ALA A 77 -17.96 1.90 14.62
C ALA A 77 -18.23 3.31 14.07
N GLN A 78 -18.73 3.41 12.83
CA GLN A 78 -19.01 4.68 12.14
C GLN A 78 -17.84 5.69 12.24
N PRO A 79 -16.62 5.29 11.88
CA PRO A 79 -15.45 6.15 12.03
C PRO A 79 -15.57 7.38 11.13
N ILE A 80 -15.02 8.50 11.59
CA ILE A 80 -14.76 9.68 10.76
C ILE A 80 -13.26 9.70 10.47
N ILE A 81 -12.90 9.53 9.20
CA ILE A 81 -11.52 9.51 8.76
C ILE A 81 -11.17 10.89 8.21
N ALA A 82 -10.21 11.56 8.84
CA ALA A 82 -9.78 12.91 8.48
C ALA A 82 -8.68 12.92 7.40
N SER A 83 -7.89 11.86 7.34
CA SER A 83 -6.84 11.69 6.33
C SER A 83 -6.66 10.22 5.98
N ASN A 84 -6.25 9.97 4.74
CA ASN A 84 -5.97 8.63 4.25
C ASN A 84 -4.53 8.56 3.74
N TYR A 85 -3.86 7.47 4.07
CA TYR A 85 -2.53 7.15 3.60
C TYR A 85 -2.61 5.83 2.84
N CYS A 86 -2.25 5.86 1.57
CA CYS A 86 -2.15 4.68 0.74
C CYS A 86 -0.70 4.49 0.30
N GLU A 87 -0.13 3.35 0.61
CA GLU A 87 1.22 2.99 0.19
C GLU A 87 1.18 1.67 -0.58
N ALA A 88 1.93 1.61 -1.67
CA ALA A 88 2.17 0.39 -2.42
C ALA A 88 3.66 0.26 -2.70
N THR A 89 4.23 -0.90 -2.40
CA THR A 89 5.63 -1.21 -2.67
C THR A 89 5.76 -2.45 -3.54
N LEU A 90 6.69 -2.42 -4.48
CA LEU A 90 6.95 -3.49 -5.42
C LEU A 90 8.46 -3.72 -5.55
N HIS A 91 8.86 -4.99 -5.64
CA HIS A 91 10.18 -5.39 -6.08
C HIS A 91 10.03 -6.13 -7.40
N CYS A 92 10.53 -5.57 -8.48
CA CYS A 92 10.37 -6.13 -9.82
C CYS A 92 11.70 -6.31 -10.55
N LYS A 93 11.74 -7.27 -11.47
CA LYS A 93 12.84 -7.39 -12.42
C LYS A 93 12.69 -6.30 -13.48
N THR A 94 13.83 -5.79 -13.97
CA THR A 94 13.86 -4.85 -15.08
C THR A 94 14.32 -5.56 -16.35
N GLU A 95 13.85 -5.07 -17.48
CA GLU A 95 14.49 -5.39 -18.77
C GLU A 95 15.78 -4.57 -18.89
N GLY A 96 16.93 -5.21 -18.66
CA GLY A 96 18.23 -4.56 -18.65
C GLY A 96 18.69 -4.09 -17.28
N SER A 97 19.70 -3.23 -17.25
CA SER A 97 20.33 -2.75 -16.03
C SER A 97 19.47 -1.71 -15.31
N THR A 98 19.05 -1.99 -14.08
CA THR A 98 18.36 -1.03 -13.20
C THR A 98 19.21 0.22 -12.94
N LYS A 99 20.53 0.08 -12.81
CA LYS A 99 21.43 1.22 -12.61
C LYS A 99 21.46 2.14 -13.81
N ASP A 100 21.43 1.59 -15.03
CA ASP A 100 21.41 2.37 -16.26
C ASP A 100 20.06 3.09 -16.43
N PHE A 101 18.96 2.41 -16.12
CA PHE A 101 17.63 3.00 -16.10
C PHE A 101 17.57 4.19 -15.14
N LEU A 102 17.94 4.00 -13.87
CA LEU A 102 17.94 5.08 -12.87
C LEU A 102 18.92 6.21 -13.23
N SER A 103 20.05 5.89 -13.88
CA SER A 103 21.02 6.91 -14.33
C SER A 103 20.49 7.78 -15.46
N LYS A 104 19.58 7.26 -16.30
CA LYS A 104 18.90 8.04 -17.35
C LYS A 104 17.84 8.98 -16.77
N LEU A 105 17.15 8.55 -15.71
CA LEU A 105 16.15 9.39 -15.01
C LEU A 105 16.81 10.53 -14.20
N VAL A 106 17.97 10.25 -13.61
CA VAL A 106 18.70 11.20 -12.76
C VAL A 106 20.01 11.59 -13.44
N ASN A 107 20.02 12.69 -14.14
CA ASN A 107 21.22 13.22 -14.84
C ASN A 107 22.24 13.85 -13.86
N ILE A 108 22.46 13.24 -12.71
CA ILE A 108 23.45 13.67 -11.72
C ILE A 108 24.52 12.60 -11.62
N GLN A 109 25.76 12.95 -11.93
CA GLN A 109 26.92 12.09 -11.70
C GLN A 109 27.31 12.15 -10.22
N LEU A 110 26.83 11.23 -9.43
CA LEU A 110 27.27 11.00 -8.07
C LEU A 110 28.40 9.97 -8.10
N ASN A 111 29.63 10.43 -7.96
CA ASN A 111 30.84 9.58 -8.01
C ASN A 111 31.35 9.15 -6.63
N ALA A 112 30.50 9.12 -5.61
CA ALA A 112 30.92 8.70 -4.27
C ALA A 112 30.70 7.18 -4.09
N PRO A 113 31.68 6.43 -3.56
CA PRO A 113 31.53 5.01 -3.27
C PRO A 113 30.39 4.78 -2.27
N GLY A 114 29.57 3.75 -2.51
CA GLY A 114 28.48 3.36 -1.61
C GLY A 114 27.18 4.16 -1.74
N LEU A 115 27.12 5.19 -2.60
CA LEU A 115 25.87 5.88 -2.89
C LEU A 115 25.03 5.08 -3.90
N GLN A 116 23.80 4.79 -3.52
CA GLN A 116 22.77 4.27 -4.44
C GLN A 116 21.95 5.45 -4.99
N LYS A 117 21.67 5.41 -6.29
CA LYS A 117 20.81 6.40 -6.92
C LYS A 117 19.36 6.02 -6.71
N GLY A 118 18.57 6.97 -6.28
CA GLY A 118 17.12 6.89 -6.26
C GLY A 118 16.52 8.05 -7.04
N PHE A 119 15.31 7.86 -7.52
CA PHE A 119 14.50 8.88 -8.18
C PHE A 119 13.19 9.01 -7.42
N SER A 120 12.73 10.25 -7.20
CA SER A 120 11.43 10.49 -6.60
C SER A 120 10.71 11.58 -7.38
N LEU A 121 9.46 11.32 -7.72
CA LEU A 121 8.56 12.24 -8.38
C LEU A 121 7.35 12.46 -7.49
N SER A 122 6.99 13.72 -7.24
CA SER A 122 5.77 14.08 -6.52
C SER A 122 4.87 14.90 -7.42
N ALA A 123 3.58 14.68 -7.32
CA ALA A 123 2.56 15.42 -8.05
C ALA A 123 1.35 15.70 -7.15
N GLU A 124 0.69 16.83 -7.39
CA GLU A 124 -0.61 17.10 -6.82
C GLU A 124 -1.64 16.12 -7.42
N ALA A 125 -2.44 15.52 -6.56
CA ALA A 125 -3.62 14.74 -6.89
C ALA A 125 -4.86 15.59 -6.56
N ALA A 126 -6.03 15.17 -7.04
CA ALA A 126 -7.27 15.93 -6.86
C ALA A 126 -7.65 16.16 -5.38
N ASP A 127 -7.20 15.29 -4.50
CA ASP A 127 -7.54 15.26 -3.06
C ASP A 127 -6.32 15.24 -2.14
N GLY A 128 -5.10 15.45 -2.68
CA GLY A 128 -3.89 15.39 -1.88
C GLY A 128 -2.59 15.41 -2.68
N ILE A 129 -1.58 14.72 -2.17
CA ILE A 129 -0.25 14.62 -2.78
C ILE A 129 0.07 13.15 -3.02
N ALA A 130 0.52 12.85 -4.23
CA ALA A 130 1.03 11.53 -4.60
C ALA A 130 2.54 11.60 -4.88
N ARG A 131 3.26 10.54 -4.53
CA ARG A 131 4.70 10.38 -4.77
C ARG A 131 4.98 8.98 -5.28
N ILE A 132 5.92 8.88 -6.22
CA ILE A 132 6.55 7.62 -6.61
C ILE A 132 8.06 7.72 -6.36
N GLY A 133 8.63 6.70 -5.72
CA GLY A 133 10.07 6.55 -5.51
C GLY A 133 10.57 5.32 -6.24
N LEU A 134 11.74 5.42 -6.85
CA LEU A 134 12.39 4.35 -7.58
C LEU A 134 13.81 4.20 -7.07
N GLU A 135 14.17 3.00 -6.66
CA GLU A 135 15.50 2.67 -6.13
C GLU A 135 15.94 1.29 -6.61
N VAL A 136 17.21 0.98 -6.45
CA VAL A 136 17.70 -0.38 -6.67
C VAL A 136 17.06 -1.30 -5.63
N SER A 137 16.50 -2.41 -6.06
CA SER A 137 15.92 -3.41 -5.15
C SER A 137 17.01 -4.06 -4.30
N ASN A 138 16.72 -4.22 -3.02
CA ASN A 138 17.55 -5.01 -2.10
C ASN A 138 17.12 -6.49 -2.03
N SER A 139 15.96 -6.83 -2.59
CA SER A 139 15.35 -8.16 -2.53
C SER A 139 15.41 -8.91 -3.86
N VAL A 140 15.48 -8.19 -4.98
CA VAL A 140 15.58 -8.75 -6.32
C VAL A 140 16.93 -8.34 -6.92
N PRO A 141 17.82 -9.30 -7.25
CA PRO A 141 19.10 -9.00 -7.87
C PRO A 141 18.92 -8.22 -9.16
N ASP A 142 19.62 -7.09 -9.30
CA ASP A 142 19.50 -6.13 -10.41
C ASP A 142 18.06 -5.68 -10.68
N GLY A 143 17.23 -5.70 -9.64
CA GLY A 143 15.82 -5.32 -9.69
C GLY A 143 15.57 -3.88 -9.29
N LEU A 144 14.36 -3.41 -9.56
CA LEU A 144 13.84 -2.11 -9.19
C LEU A 144 12.92 -2.24 -7.98
N TYR A 145 13.13 -1.38 -6.98
CA TYR A 145 12.17 -1.13 -5.92
C TYR A 145 11.34 0.09 -6.29
N VAL A 146 10.04 -0.08 -6.29
CA VAL A 146 9.07 0.98 -6.57
C VAL A 146 8.26 1.20 -5.30
N ALA A 147 8.25 2.41 -4.79
CA ALA A 147 7.40 2.82 -3.68
C ALA A 147 6.43 3.92 -4.16
N PHE A 148 5.16 3.71 -3.97
CA PHE A 148 4.12 4.70 -4.22
C PHE A 148 3.48 5.10 -2.90
N VAL A 149 3.25 6.39 -2.71
CA VAL A 149 2.55 6.95 -1.57
C VAL A 149 1.53 7.98 -2.06
N HIS A 150 0.30 7.88 -1.57
CA HIS A 150 -0.71 8.92 -1.74
C HIS A 150 -1.27 9.30 -0.37
N VAL A 151 -1.22 10.58 -0.06
CA VAL A 151 -1.80 11.16 1.15
C VAL A 151 -2.96 12.05 0.73
N SER A 152 -4.17 11.68 1.14
CA SER A 152 -5.37 12.48 0.90
C SER A 152 -5.91 13.08 2.21
N THR A 153 -6.42 14.28 2.13
CA THR A 153 -7.01 15.01 3.26
C THR A 153 -8.54 15.03 3.21
N GLY A 154 -9.13 14.26 2.29
CA GLY A 154 -10.57 14.12 2.16
C GLY A 154 -11.20 13.37 3.34
N SER A 155 -12.29 13.91 3.89
CA SER A 155 -13.04 13.21 4.92
C SER A 155 -13.79 12.01 4.34
N VAL A 156 -13.57 10.83 4.92
CA VAL A 156 -14.27 9.58 4.56
C VAL A 156 -15.21 9.22 5.70
N ARG A 157 -16.50 9.04 5.39
CA ARG A 157 -17.55 8.78 6.38
C ARG A 157 -18.37 7.52 6.09
N ASP A 158 -18.20 6.95 4.90
CA ASP A 158 -18.92 5.77 4.44
C ASP A 158 -18.09 5.03 3.38
N ILE A 159 -18.57 3.85 2.99
CA ILE A 159 -17.87 3.02 2.02
C ILE A 159 -17.77 3.68 0.63
N VAL A 160 -18.76 4.45 0.22
CA VAL A 160 -18.77 5.10 -1.10
C VAL A 160 -17.70 6.19 -1.17
N SER A 161 -17.56 6.99 -0.11
CA SER A 161 -16.50 8.01 -0.03
C SER A 161 -15.11 7.37 0.08
N PHE A 162 -14.99 6.22 0.75
CA PHE A 162 -13.76 5.43 0.78
C PHE A 162 -13.36 4.92 -0.60
N GLU A 163 -14.30 4.32 -1.35
CA GLU A 163 -14.05 3.82 -2.71
C GLU A 163 -13.54 4.95 -3.63
N LYS A 164 -14.11 6.15 -3.53
CA LYS A 164 -13.63 7.31 -4.30
C LYS A 164 -12.19 7.70 -3.97
N VAL A 165 -11.82 7.70 -2.69
CA VAL A 165 -10.44 7.99 -2.27
C VAL A 165 -9.49 6.90 -2.76
N PHE A 166 -9.91 5.65 -2.72
CA PHE A 166 -9.10 4.54 -3.21
C PHE A 166 -8.90 4.61 -4.74
N ASP A 167 -9.94 4.90 -5.50
CA ASP A 167 -9.87 5.10 -6.95
C ASP A 167 -8.99 6.30 -7.32
N ALA A 168 -9.03 7.39 -6.54
CA ALA A 168 -8.15 8.53 -6.70
C ALA A 168 -6.68 8.12 -6.48
N SER A 169 -6.40 7.28 -5.48
CA SER A 169 -5.06 6.74 -5.22
C SER A 169 -4.58 5.89 -6.39
N LEU A 170 -5.40 5.00 -6.92
CA LEU A 170 -5.05 4.17 -8.09
C LEU A 170 -4.81 5.04 -9.34
N THR A 171 -5.61 6.08 -9.54
CA THR A 171 -5.45 7.00 -10.66
C THR A 171 -4.14 7.78 -10.55
N ALA A 172 -3.83 8.29 -9.37
CA ALA A 172 -2.57 8.98 -9.10
C ALA A 172 -1.35 8.05 -9.30
N TYR A 173 -1.45 6.80 -8.85
CA TYR A 173 -0.43 5.78 -9.07
C TYR A 173 -0.15 5.56 -10.57
N ARG A 174 -1.19 5.30 -11.36
CA ARG A 174 -1.06 5.07 -12.82
C ARG A 174 -0.46 6.28 -13.54
N ARG A 175 -0.87 7.49 -13.14
CA ARG A 175 -0.30 8.73 -13.68
C ARG A 175 1.19 8.86 -13.40
N LEU A 176 1.61 8.66 -12.15
CA LEU A 176 3.02 8.75 -11.76
C LEU A 176 3.86 7.64 -12.39
N GLN A 177 3.32 6.43 -12.49
CA GLN A 177 3.94 5.30 -13.18
C GLN A 177 4.22 5.65 -14.65
N SER A 178 3.24 6.22 -15.35
CA SER A 178 3.40 6.66 -16.73
C SER A 178 4.44 7.77 -16.88
N LEU A 179 4.44 8.76 -15.98
CA LEU A 179 5.43 9.84 -15.97
C LEU A 179 6.85 9.35 -15.67
N ALA A 180 6.99 8.31 -14.88
CA ALA A 180 8.27 7.67 -14.59
C ALA A 180 8.71 6.68 -15.68
N HIS A 181 7.94 6.53 -16.76
CA HIS A 181 8.20 5.57 -17.86
C HIS A 181 8.32 4.12 -17.37
N ILE A 182 7.51 3.75 -16.37
CA ILE A 182 7.45 2.39 -15.84
C ILE A 182 6.28 1.67 -16.50
N GLU A 183 6.54 0.56 -17.14
CA GLU A 183 5.54 -0.38 -17.61
C GLU A 183 5.66 -1.66 -16.78
N LEU A 184 4.65 -1.96 -15.98
CA LEU A 184 4.58 -3.19 -15.20
C LEU A 184 3.95 -4.27 -16.05
N MET A 185 4.73 -5.30 -16.37
CA MET A 185 4.22 -6.49 -17.05
C MET A 185 3.71 -7.47 -16.00
N GLU A 186 2.57 -8.11 -16.27
CA GLU A 186 2.08 -9.19 -15.42
C GLU A 186 3.08 -10.35 -15.41
N PRO A 187 3.27 -11.04 -14.29
CA PRO A 187 4.10 -12.22 -14.24
C PRO A 187 3.53 -13.29 -15.18
N THR A 188 4.34 -13.72 -16.15
CA THR A 188 4.05 -14.85 -17.05
C THR A 188 4.10 -16.17 -16.31
#